data_a7799c0044476944bc5053281bd6695b
#
_entry.id   a7799c0044476944bc5053281bd6695b
#
_cell.length_a   1.000
_cell.length_b   1.000
_cell.length_c   1.000
_cell.angle_alpha   90.00
_cell.angle_beta   90.00
_cell.angle_gamma   90.00
#
_symmetry.space_group_name_H-M   'P 1'
#
loop_
_entity.id
_entity.type
_entity.pdbx_description
1 polymer ?
#
loop_
_entity_poly.entity_id
_entity_poly.type
_entity_poly.pdbx_seq_one_letter_code
_entity_poly.pdbx_strand_id
1 'polypeptide(L)'
;MKRDVAQMEPLRIYIDTSVLGGCFDVEFAKWSNGLIGDFRAERLVPVLSDMTAAEVVDAPPQVRELHQEMLVLAGAVLVITPQVVDLVTAYEARRILAAKYVADMRHIALATVAAVDALVSWNFKHIVRLEKIRLFNAVNVESGYQSLNILSPREVTTHEST
;
A
#
# COMPACT_ATOMS: atom_id res chain seq x y z
N MET A 1 -22.74 -20.31 0.32
CA MET A 1 -23.00 -19.99 -1.10
C MET A 1 -21.74 -19.39 -1.69
N LYS A 2 -21.15 -20.03 -2.69
CA LYS A 2 -19.98 -19.47 -3.38
C LYS A 2 -20.44 -18.36 -4.30
N ARG A 3 -19.92 -17.13 -4.10
CA ARG A 3 -20.16 -16.06 -5.07
C ARG A 3 -19.49 -16.41 -6.39
N ASP A 4 -20.16 -16.15 -7.48
CA ASP A 4 -19.55 -16.19 -8.80
C ASP A 4 -18.40 -15.17 -8.83
N VAL A 5 -17.26 -15.52 -9.44
CA VAL A 5 -16.08 -14.64 -9.55
C VAL A 5 -16.45 -13.28 -10.16
N ALA A 6 -17.40 -13.26 -11.11
CA ALA A 6 -17.90 -12.02 -11.73
C ALA A 6 -18.68 -11.11 -10.76
N GLN A 7 -19.11 -11.62 -9.59
CA GLN A 7 -19.87 -10.88 -8.57
C GLN A 7 -19.00 -10.48 -7.37
N MET A 8 -17.74 -10.84 -7.35
CA MET A 8 -16.82 -10.46 -6.29
C MET A 8 -16.48 -8.98 -6.40
N GLU A 9 -16.46 -8.30 -5.25
CA GLU A 9 -15.99 -6.91 -5.19
C GLU A 9 -14.51 -6.83 -5.57
N PRO A 10 -14.09 -5.75 -6.25
CA PRO A 10 -12.68 -5.53 -6.55
C PRO A 10 -11.83 -5.51 -5.28
N LEU A 11 -10.62 -6.05 -5.37
CA LEU A 11 -9.67 -6.04 -4.27
C LEU A 11 -9.27 -4.61 -3.90
N ARG A 12 -9.12 -4.37 -2.61
CA ARG A 12 -8.71 -3.09 -2.04
C ARG A 12 -7.19 -3.11 -1.86
N ILE A 13 -6.53 -2.21 -2.56
CA ILE A 13 -5.05 -2.16 -2.63
C ILE A 13 -4.56 -0.85 -2.02
N TYR A 14 -3.88 -0.94 -0.89
CA TYR A 14 -3.20 0.21 -0.30
C TYR A 14 -1.91 0.49 -1.09
N ILE A 15 -1.75 1.72 -1.53
CA ILE A 15 -0.53 2.14 -2.22
C ILE A 15 0.19 3.22 -1.42
N ASP A 16 1.51 3.10 -1.35
CA ASP A 16 2.34 4.15 -0.79
C ASP A 16 2.77 5.14 -1.89
N THR A 17 3.49 6.18 -1.50
CA THR A 17 3.91 7.25 -2.40
C THR A 17 4.83 6.74 -3.52
N SER A 18 5.62 5.69 -3.27
CA SER A 18 6.54 5.13 -4.25
C SER A 18 5.83 4.60 -5.51
N VAL A 19 4.59 4.13 -5.36
CA VAL A 19 3.80 3.63 -6.49
C VAL A 19 3.43 4.77 -7.43
N LEU A 20 3.06 5.93 -6.89
CA LEU A 20 2.74 7.13 -7.67
C LEU A 20 3.98 7.65 -8.39
N GLY A 21 5.08 7.80 -7.67
CA GLY A 21 6.36 8.22 -8.24
C GLY A 21 6.88 7.25 -9.30
N GLY A 22 6.64 5.95 -9.10
CA GLY A 22 7.03 4.90 -10.02
C GLY A 22 6.43 5.04 -11.43
N CYS A 23 5.29 5.69 -11.55
CA CYS A 23 4.67 5.96 -12.87
C CYS A 23 5.57 6.81 -13.78
N PHE A 24 6.45 7.59 -13.19
CA PHE A 24 7.35 8.53 -13.90
C PHE A 24 8.81 8.09 -13.82
N ASP A 25 9.08 6.90 -13.31
CA ASP A 25 10.41 6.31 -13.20
C ASP A 25 10.59 5.28 -14.30
N VAL A 26 11.64 5.41 -15.09
CA VAL A 26 11.92 4.52 -16.24
C VAL A 26 11.90 3.04 -15.84
N GLU A 27 12.43 2.72 -14.66
CA GLU A 27 12.51 1.34 -14.16
C GLU A 27 11.14 0.75 -13.80
N PHE A 28 10.25 1.57 -13.23
CA PHE A 28 9.00 1.11 -12.63
C PHE A 28 7.74 1.49 -13.42
N ALA A 29 7.86 2.40 -14.38
CA ALA A 29 6.72 3.04 -15.05
C ALA A 29 5.73 2.03 -15.64
N LYS A 30 6.23 0.98 -16.25
CA LYS A 30 5.39 -0.04 -16.89
C LYS A 30 4.37 -0.65 -15.91
N TRP A 31 4.85 -1.09 -14.76
CA TRP A 31 3.99 -1.77 -13.77
C TRP A 31 3.20 -0.80 -12.90
N SER A 32 3.79 0.34 -12.52
CA SER A 32 3.03 1.37 -11.83
C SER A 32 1.88 1.89 -12.69
N ASN A 33 2.11 2.20 -13.95
CA ASN A 33 1.05 2.64 -14.84
C ASN A 33 0.04 1.53 -15.14
N GLY A 34 0.47 0.27 -15.20
CA GLY A 34 -0.44 -0.87 -15.29
C GLY A 34 -1.40 -0.93 -14.11
N LEU A 35 -0.90 -0.76 -12.91
CA LEU A 35 -1.71 -0.75 -11.70
C LEU A 35 -2.66 0.45 -11.67
N ILE A 36 -2.20 1.65 -12.03
CA ILE A 36 -3.06 2.82 -12.14
C ILE A 36 -4.17 2.58 -13.18
N GLY A 37 -3.86 1.93 -14.29
CA GLY A 37 -4.85 1.52 -15.29
C GLY A 37 -5.89 0.57 -14.72
N ASP A 38 -5.50 -0.36 -13.85
CA ASP A 38 -6.42 -1.25 -13.15
C ASP A 38 -7.38 -0.47 -12.24
N PHE A 39 -6.89 0.57 -11.56
CA PHE A 39 -7.74 1.44 -10.74
C PHE A 39 -8.71 2.25 -11.61
N ARG A 40 -8.25 2.82 -12.71
CA ARG A 40 -9.10 3.58 -13.64
C ARG A 40 -10.20 2.71 -14.24
N ALA A 41 -9.90 1.45 -14.51
CA ALA A 41 -10.85 0.49 -15.06
C ALA A 41 -11.73 -0.18 -14.00
N GLU A 42 -11.55 0.20 -12.72
CA GLU A 42 -12.29 -0.36 -11.58
C GLU A 42 -12.10 -1.87 -11.40
N ARG A 43 -11.00 -2.42 -11.92
CA ARG A 43 -10.64 -3.82 -11.64
C ARG A 43 -10.10 -4.00 -10.22
N LEU A 44 -9.44 -2.95 -9.71
CA LEU A 44 -8.93 -2.85 -8.35
C LEU A 44 -9.35 -1.50 -7.78
N VAL A 45 -9.39 -1.39 -6.45
CA VAL A 45 -9.76 -0.14 -5.76
C VAL A 45 -8.57 0.37 -4.96
N PRO A 46 -8.09 1.60 -5.22
CA PRO A 46 -6.99 2.15 -4.45
C PRO A 46 -7.45 2.56 -3.05
N VAL A 47 -6.59 2.32 -2.07
CA VAL A 47 -6.74 2.83 -0.70
C VAL A 47 -5.51 3.68 -0.42
N LEU A 48 -5.75 4.89 0.04
CA LEU A 48 -4.73 5.89 0.33
C LEU A 48 -4.76 6.26 1.82
N SER A 49 -3.87 7.13 2.23
CA SER A 49 -3.83 7.61 3.61
C SER A 49 -3.38 9.07 3.68
N ASP A 50 -3.54 9.67 4.85
CA ASP A 50 -3.00 10.99 5.16
C ASP A 50 -1.45 11.00 5.10
N MET A 51 -0.80 9.86 5.30
CA MET A 51 0.65 9.73 5.11
C MET A 51 1.05 10.04 3.67
N THR A 52 0.37 9.45 2.70
CA THR A 52 0.62 9.71 1.28
C THR A 52 0.33 11.17 0.94
N ALA A 53 -0.76 11.72 1.46
CA ALA A 53 -1.11 13.13 1.26
C ALA A 53 0.00 14.08 1.73
N ALA A 54 0.59 13.80 2.89
CA ALA A 54 1.70 14.60 3.43
C ALA A 54 2.98 14.44 2.60
N GLU A 55 3.28 13.21 2.17
CA GLU A 55 4.49 12.90 1.40
C GLU A 55 4.48 13.52 0.00
N VAL A 56 3.31 13.65 -0.65
CA VAL A 56 3.23 14.21 -2.01
C VAL A 56 3.24 15.74 -2.05
N VAL A 57 3.16 16.42 -0.92
CA VAL A 57 3.11 17.89 -0.87
C VAL A 57 4.28 18.52 -1.64
N ASP A 58 5.48 17.98 -1.47
CA ASP A 58 6.70 18.47 -2.11
C ASP A 58 7.09 17.66 -3.36
N ALA A 59 6.23 16.77 -3.81
CA ALA A 59 6.48 15.96 -5.00
C ALA A 59 6.34 16.78 -6.29
N PRO A 60 6.90 16.30 -7.42
CA PRO A 60 6.68 16.95 -8.72
C PRO A 60 5.18 17.09 -9.06
N PRO A 61 4.80 18.11 -9.86
CA PRO A 61 3.40 18.37 -10.19
C PRO A 61 2.65 17.15 -10.76
N GLN A 62 3.29 16.36 -11.60
CA GLN A 62 2.66 15.16 -12.19
C GLN A 62 2.31 14.11 -11.13
N VAL A 63 3.12 13.98 -10.09
CA VAL A 63 2.84 13.06 -8.97
C VAL A 63 1.66 13.57 -8.16
N ARG A 64 1.61 14.87 -7.89
CA ARG A 64 0.50 15.49 -7.16
C ARG A 64 -0.82 15.36 -7.92
N GLU A 65 -0.80 15.55 -9.24
CA GLU A 65 -1.98 15.38 -10.09
C GLU A 65 -2.49 13.94 -10.06
N LEU A 66 -1.58 12.98 -10.17
CA LEU A 66 -1.92 11.56 -10.08
C LEU A 66 -2.52 11.21 -8.71
N HIS A 67 -1.97 11.76 -7.65
CA HIS A 67 -2.51 11.58 -6.30
C HIS A 67 -3.95 12.10 -6.22
N GLN A 68 -4.24 13.28 -6.79
CA GLN A 68 -5.60 13.84 -6.84
C GLN A 68 -6.55 12.91 -7.59
N GLU A 69 -6.12 12.35 -8.71
CA GLU A 69 -6.91 11.38 -9.46
C GLU A 69 -7.22 10.14 -8.62
N MET A 70 -6.22 9.61 -7.91
CA MET A 70 -6.40 8.43 -7.07
C MET A 70 -7.32 8.70 -5.88
N LEU A 71 -7.31 9.91 -5.32
CA LEU A 71 -8.27 10.31 -4.27
C LEU A 71 -9.71 10.24 -4.75
N VAL A 72 -9.98 10.58 -6.00
CA VAL A 72 -11.33 10.48 -6.59
C VAL A 72 -11.78 9.01 -6.69
N LEU A 73 -10.86 8.11 -7.03
CA LEU A 73 -11.15 6.68 -7.20
C LEU A 73 -11.08 5.89 -5.88
N ALA A 74 -10.57 6.50 -4.81
CA ALA A 74 -10.24 5.79 -3.58
C ALA A 74 -11.48 5.17 -2.91
N GLY A 75 -11.35 3.91 -2.50
CA GLY A 75 -12.33 3.25 -1.65
C GLY A 75 -12.28 3.72 -0.20
N ALA A 76 -11.12 4.21 0.24
CA ALA A 76 -10.92 4.82 1.54
C ALA A 76 -9.64 5.67 1.54
N VAL A 77 -9.65 6.70 2.38
CA VAL A 77 -8.45 7.48 2.73
C VAL A 77 -8.24 7.33 4.23
N LEU A 78 -7.27 6.53 4.59
CA LEU A 78 -7.03 6.12 5.97
C LEU A 78 -6.34 7.22 6.77
N VAL A 79 -6.65 7.29 8.05
CA VAL A 79 -6.01 8.21 9.00
C VAL A 79 -5.36 7.41 10.12
N ILE A 80 -4.34 8.00 10.75
CA ILE A 80 -3.67 7.37 11.89
C ILE A 80 -4.62 7.41 13.09
N THR A 81 -4.97 6.23 13.57
CA THR A 81 -5.83 6.01 14.73
C THR A 81 -4.99 5.52 15.92
N PRO A 82 -5.53 5.49 17.16
CA PRO A 82 -4.83 4.88 18.30
C PRO A 82 -4.38 3.44 18.02
N GLN A 83 -5.18 2.65 17.29
CA GLN A 83 -4.81 1.29 16.92
C GLN A 83 -3.58 1.26 16.02
N VAL A 84 -3.47 2.17 15.07
CA VAL A 84 -2.29 2.31 14.21
C VAL A 84 -1.05 2.68 15.04
N VAL A 85 -1.19 3.63 15.96
CA VAL A 85 -0.09 4.05 16.86
C VAL A 85 0.38 2.86 17.69
N ASP A 86 -0.53 2.10 18.29
CA ASP A 86 -0.20 0.94 19.11
C ASP A 86 0.52 -0.14 18.29
N LEU A 87 0.09 -0.38 17.06
CA LEU A 87 0.73 -1.37 16.20
C LEU A 87 2.13 -0.93 15.79
N VAL A 88 2.34 0.34 15.47
CA VAL A 88 3.68 0.89 15.19
C VAL A 88 4.58 0.73 16.42
N THR A 89 4.07 1.02 17.61
CA THR A 89 4.81 0.83 18.85
C THR A 89 5.24 -0.64 19.03
N ALA A 90 4.37 -1.59 18.68
CA ALA A 90 4.70 -3.01 18.72
C ALA A 90 5.79 -3.38 17.72
N TYR A 91 5.78 -2.80 16.52
CA TYR A 91 6.85 -2.99 15.51
C TYR A 91 8.18 -2.44 16.03
N GLU A 92 8.15 -1.25 16.63
CA GLU A 92 9.35 -0.61 17.18
C GLU A 92 9.95 -1.43 18.33
N ALA A 93 9.12 -2.01 19.18
CA ALA A 93 9.54 -2.87 20.27
C ALA A 93 10.30 -4.11 19.79
N ARG A 94 9.96 -4.61 18.61
CA ARG A 94 10.66 -5.75 17.98
C ARG A 94 11.86 -5.34 17.13
N ARG A 95 12.12 -4.04 17.01
CA ARG A 95 13.27 -3.49 16.28
C ARG A 95 13.36 -4.01 14.84
N ILE A 96 12.22 -4.13 14.17
CA ILE A 96 12.16 -4.60 12.78
C ILE A 96 12.88 -3.63 11.84
N LEU A 97 12.66 -2.33 12.05
CA LEU A 97 13.33 -1.24 11.35
C LEU A 97 13.89 -0.24 12.36
N ALA A 98 14.91 0.52 11.95
CA ALA A 98 15.40 1.64 12.74
C ALA A 98 14.31 2.71 12.92
N ALA A 99 14.33 3.45 14.03
CA ALA A 99 13.30 4.43 14.38
C ALA A 99 13.09 5.51 13.31
N LYS A 100 14.15 5.88 12.57
CA LYS A 100 14.07 6.86 11.48
C LYS A 100 13.16 6.42 10.33
N TYR A 101 12.83 5.14 10.23
CA TYR A 101 11.95 4.59 9.20
C TYR A 101 10.51 4.42 9.68
N VAL A 102 10.08 5.22 10.65
CA VAL A 102 8.73 5.17 11.22
C VAL A 102 7.63 5.37 10.17
N ALA A 103 7.90 6.14 9.12
CA ALA A 103 6.93 6.34 8.04
C ALA A 103 6.58 5.01 7.34
N ASP A 104 7.58 4.18 7.09
CA ASP A 104 7.36 2.85 6.48
C ASP A 104 6.52 1.96 7.40
N MET A 105 6.79 1.98 8.69
CA MET A 105 6.02 1.23 9.68
C MET A 105 4.57 1.72 9.78
N ARG A 106 4.34 3.03 9.65
CA ARG A 106 2.99 3.60 9.64
C ARG A 106 2.20 3.17 8.42
N HIS A 107 2.81 3.11 7.23
CA HIS A 107 2.15 2.58 6.03
C HIS A 107 1.69 1.14 6.23
N ILE A 108 2.57 0.30 6.79
CA ILE A 108 2.24 -1.11 7.05
C ILE A 108 1.12 -1.22 8.08
N ALA A 109 1.19 -0.46 9.16
CA ALA A 109 0.19 -0.48 10.22
C ALA A 109 -1.18 0.03 9.73
N LEU A 110 -1.21 1.10 8.95
CA LEU A 110 -2.45 1.61 8.35
C LEU A 110 -3.14 0.54 7.50
N ALA A 111 -2.40 -0.09 6.61
CA ALA A 111 -2.92 -1.16 5.75
C ALA A 111 -3.41 -2.37 6.55
N THR A 112 -2.68 -2.74 7.60
CA THR A 112 -3.02 -3.87 8.48
C THR A 112 -4.31 -3.61 9.25
N VAL A 113 -4.43 -2.46 9.91
CA VAL A 113 -5.62 -2.12 10.71
C VAL A 113 -6.86 -1.99 9.82
N ALA A 114 -6.71 -1.46 8.62
CA ALA A 114 -7.80 -1.35 7.65
C ALA A 114 -8.16 -2.68 6.99
N ALA A 115 -7.36 -3.72 7.19
CA ALA A 115 -7.56 -5.06 6.60
C ALA A 115 -7.73 -5.00 5.07
N VAL A 116 -6.90 -4.23 4.39
CA VAL A 116 -6.88 -4.21 2.93
C VAL A 116 -6.42 -5.56 2.38
N ASP A 117 -6.71 -5.81 1.11
CA ASP A 117 -6.35 -7.08 0.48
C ASP A 117 -4.84 -7.18 0.21
N ALA A 118 -4.20 -6.06 -0.08
CA ALA A 118 -2.74 -5.99 -0.20
C ALA A 118 -2.23 -4.57 0.01
N LEU A 119 -1.00 -4.46 0.51
CA LEU A 119 -0.20 -3.24 0.45
C LEU A 119 0.79 -3.39 -0.69
N VAL A 120 0.89 -2.38 -1.53
CA VAL A 120 1.75 -2.38 -2.71
C VAL A 120 2.75 -1.23 -2.64
N SER A 121 4.02 -1.53 -2.87
CA SER A 121 5.12 -0.57 -2.75
C SER A 121 6.29 -0.97 -3.65
N TRP A 122 7.13 0.00 -4.00
CA TRP A 122 8.43 -0.23 -4.62
C TRP A 122 9.59 -0.22 -3.62
N ASN A 123 9.28 -0.05 -2.32
CA ASN A 123 10.30 -0.03 -1.29
C ASN A 123 10.76 -1.47 -0.96
N PHE A 124 11.73 -1.98 -1.72
CA PHE A 124 12.30 -3.32 -1.52
C PHE A 124 13.24 -3.42 -0.32
N LYS A 125 13.62 -2.30 0.25
CA LYS A 125 14.56 -2.28 1.39
C LYS A 125 13.85 -2.53 2.71
N HIS A 126 12.68 -1.91 2.91
CA HIS A 126 11.99 -1.93 4.21
C HIS A 126 10.60 -2.56 4.18
N ILE A 127 9.94 -2.57 3.04
CA ILE A 127 8.53 -2.98 2.94
C ILE A 127 8.39 -4.29 2.16
N VAL A 128 8.78 -4.30 0.88
CA VAL A 128 8.66 -5.47 0.01
C VAL A 128 9.93 -6.30 0.11
N ARG A 129 10.14 -6.92 1.25
CA ARG A 129 11.30 -7.76 1.54
C ARG A 129 10.84 -8.91 2.41
N LEU A 130 11.01 -10.14 1.94
CA LEU A 130 10.47 -11.34 2.59
C LEU A 130 10.79 -11.41 4.10
N GLU A 131 12.02 -11.16 4.48
CA GLU A 131 12.44 -11.16 5.88
C GLU A 131 11.63 -10.17 6.72
N LYS A 132 11.44 -8.94 6.21
CA LYS A 132 10.69 -7.90 6.91
C LYS A 132 9.19 -8.21 6.94
N ILE A 133 8.65 -8.69 5.81
CA ILE A 133 7.23 -9.08 5.71
C ILE A 133 6.90 -10.12 6.79
N ARG A 134 7.75 -11.11 6.97
CA ARG A 134 7.53 -12.15 8.00
C ARG A 134 7.55 -11.58 9.40
N LEU A 135 8.47 -10.66 9.69
CA LEU A 135 8.57 -10.02 11.01
C LEU A 135 7.35 -9.13 11.30
N PHE A 136 6.94 -8.32 10.34
CA PHE A 136 5.74 -7.49 10.48
C PHE A 136 4.49 -8.34 10.68
N ASN A 137 4.33 -9.40 9.91
CA ASN A 137 3.16 -10.26 10.02
C ASN A 137 3.15 -11.07 11.33
N ALA A 138 4.30 -11.43 11.87
CA ALA A 138 4.35 -12.06 13.20
C ALA A 138 3.77 -11.10 14.27
N VAL A 139 4.16 -9.84 14.24
CA VAL A 139 3.60 -8.82 15.15
C VAL A 139 2.12 -8.57 14.88
N ASN A 140 1.72 -8.50 13.62
CA ASN A 140 0.31 -8.30 13.24
C ASN A 140 -0.57 -9.38 13.86
N VAL A 141 -0.21 -10.63 13.69
CA VAL A 141 -0.99 -11.78 14.23
C VAL A 141 -1.00 -11.77 15.76
N GLU A 142 0.13 -11.52 16.40
CA GLU A 142 0.20 -11.40 17.87
C GLU A 142 -0.67 -10.26 18.39
N SER A 143 -0.83 -9.20 17.62
CA SER A 143 -1.64 -8.03 17.98
C SER A 143 -3.12 -8.20 17.65
N GLY A 144 -3.53 -9.35 17.14
CA GLY A 144 -4.94 -9.67 16.85
C GLY A 144 -5.39 -9.31 15.44
N TYR A 145 -4.46 -8.96 14.54
CA TYR A 145 -4.79 -8.66 13.13
C TYR A 145 -4.50 -9.86 12.24
N GLN A 146 -5.03 -9.80 11.02
CA GLN A 146 -4.69 -10.76 9.98
C GLN A 146 -3.32 -10.44 9.37
N SER A 147 -2.68 -11.44 8.79
CA SER A 147 -1.49 -11.22 7.98
C SER A 147 -1.80 -10.30 6.81
N LEU A 148 -0.88 -9.41 6.50
CA LEU A 148 -0.98 -8.47 5.41
C LEU A 148 -0.19 -8.99 4.20
N ASN A 149 -0.83 -9.06 3.04
CA ASN A 149 -0.11 -9.30 1.78
C ASN A 149 0.65 -8.04 1.40
N ILE A 150 1.95 -8.17 1.19
CA ILE A 150 2.83 -7.06 0.79
C ILE A 150 3.50 -7.43 -0.52
N LEU A 151 3.26 -6.66 -1.56
CA LEU A 151 3.63 -6.98 -2.93
C LEU A 151 4.17 -5.73 -3.64
N SER A 152 4.84 -5.94 -4.77
CA SER A 152 5.19 -4.87 -5.68
C SER A 152 4.09 -4.69 -6.74
N PRO A 153 4.03 -3.53 -7.43
CA PRO A 153 3.08 -3.36 -8.53
C PRO A 153 3.21 -4.43 -9.62
N ARG A 154 4.40 -4.95 -9.83
CA ARG A 154 4.65 -6.01 -10.83
C ARG A 154 3.84 -7.28 -10.55
N GLU A 155 3.64 -7.61 -9.28
CA GLU A 155 2.95 -8.84 -8.88
C GLU A 155 1.44 -8.70 -8.85
N VAL A 156 0.93 -7.47 -8.75
CA VAL A 156 -0.49 -7.18 -8.53
C VAL A 156 -1.20 -6.75 -9.80
N THR A 157 -0.52 -6.00 -10.68
CA THR A 157 -1.18 -5.51 -11.89
C THR A 157 -1.71 -6.65 -12.75
N THR A 158 -2.94 -6.48 -13.23
CA THR A 158 -3.58 -7.43 -14.15
C THR A 158 -3.19 -7.18 -15.61
N HIS A 159 -2.49 -6.07 -15.89
CA HIS A 159 -1.97 -5.78 -17.20
C HIS A 159 -0.78 -6.67 -17.51
N GLU A 160 -1.03 -7.72 -18.31
CA GLU A 160 0.05 -8.36 -19.03
C GLU A 160 0.54 -7.40 -20.09
N SER A 161 1.81 -7.03 -19.98
CA SER A 161 2.45 -6.35 -21.07
C SER A 161 2.72 -7.36 -22.18
N THR A 162 1.89 -7.33 -23.15
CA THR A 162 2.26 -7.88 -24.44
C THR A 162 3.35 -7.01 -25.06
#